data_810d0e7d7cdf88731dfae9947ef35837
#
_entry.id   810d0e7d7cdf88731dfae9947ef35837
#
_cell.length_a   1.000
_cell.length_b   1.000
_cell.length_c   1.000
_cell.angle_alpha   90.00
_cell.angle_beta   90.00
_cell.angle_gamma   90.00
#
_symmetry.space_group_name_H-M   'P 1'
#
loop_
_entity.id
_entity.type
_entity.pdbx_description
1 polymer ?
#
loop_
_entity_poly.entity_id
_entity_poly.type
_entity_poly.pdbx_seq_one_letter_code
_entity_poly.pdbx_strand_id
1 'polypeptide(L)'
;PFTVFAPTDAAFNALPAGTIAALLNDLPQLTDILKHHVVGANVLSGSLSNNQIVTTLLGTDVTVTINSNGDVFIDNAQVIVADIVADNGVVHVIDAVLLPASTLVSEINELNNKYLHSVNILGEKISRDVKNQIVLDIYSNGNIIKRFTR
;
A
#
# COMPACT_ATOMS: atom_id res chain seq x y z
N PRO A 1 -12.24 -20.16 -11.46
CA PRO A 1 -12.37 -20.01 -10.02
C PRO A 1 -11.47 -18.92 -9.50
N PHE A 2 -11.89 -18.25 -8.44
CA PHE A 2 -11.12 -17.17 -7.80
C PHE A 2 -10.96 -17.46 -6.32
N THR A 3 -9.91 -16.90 -5.71
CA THR A 3 -9.79 -16.80 -4.25
C THR A 3 -9.82 -15.33 -3.87
N VAL A 4 -10.69 -14.97 -2.94
CA VAL A 4 -10.85 -13.59 -2.47
C VAL A 4 -10.43 -13.50 -1.01
N PHE A 5 -9.51 -12.61 -0.72
CA PHE A 5 -9.17 -12.21 0.66
C PHE A 5 -10.07 -11.05 1.06
N ALA A 6 -11.04 -11.29 1.93
CA ALA A 6 -12.05 -10.33 2.35
C ALA A 6 -11.70 -9.73 3.71
N PRO A 7 -11.28 -8.46 3.78
CA PRO A 7 -11.01 -7.79 5.04
C PRO A 7 -12.30 -7.58 5.85
N THR A 8 -12.20 -7.68 7.19
CA THR A 8 -13.30 -7.32 8.10
C THR A 8 -13.50 -5.81 8.19
N ASP A 9 -14.64 -5.38 8.75
CA ASP A 9 -14.88 -3.96 9.09
C ASP A 9 -13.79 -3.41 10.04
N ALA A 10 -13.31 -4.25 10.98
CA ALA A 10 -12.21 -3.89 11.86
C ALA A 10 -10.91 -3.63 11.10
N ALA A 11 -10.63 -4.40 10.04
CA ALA A 11 -9.47 -4.19 9.16
C ALA A 11 -9.52 -2.82 8.46
N PHE A 12 -10.69 -2.41 7.98
CA PHE A 12 -10.88 -1.09 7.39
C PHE A 12 -10.75 0.04 8.41
N ASN A 13 -11.27 -0.16 9.63
CA ASN A 13 -11.17 0.82 10.71
C ASN A 13 -9.73 0.98 11.26
N ALA A 14 -8.87 -0.01 11.03
CA ALA A 14 -7.45 0.05 11.40
C ALA A 14 -6.60 0.88 10.40
N LEU A 15 -7.14 1.21 9.23
CA LEU A 15 -6.46 2.09 8.28
C LEU A 15 -6.32 3.52 8.83
N PRO A 16 -5.26 4.25 8.47
CA PRO A 16 -5.11 5.65 8.84
C PRO A 16 -6.35 6.49 8.46
N ALA A 17 -6.69 7.46 9.31
CA ALA A 17 -7.83 8.33 9.06
C ALA A 17 -7.68 9.06 7.71
N GLY A 18 -8.71 8.98 6.88
CA GLY A 18 -8.73 9.60 5.55
C GLY A 18 -8.29 8.67 4.40
N THR A 19 -7.64 7.54 4.67
CA THR A 19 -7.19 6.59 3.62
C THR A 19 -8.36 6.12 2.77
N ILE A 20 -9.47 5.71 3.37
CA ILE A 20 -10.65 5.24 2.64
C ILE A 20 -11.22 6.36 1.75
N ALA A 21 -11.32 7.59 2.28
CA ALA A 21 -11.82 8.73 1.52
C ALA A 21 -10.88 9.09 0.34
N ALA A 22 -9.57 9.00 0.54
CA ALA A 22 -8.58 9.20 -0.51
C ALA A 22 -8.72 8.16 -1.63
N LEU A 23 -8.84 6.87 -1.27
CA LEU A 23 -9.03 5.78 -2.22
C LEU A 23 -10.35 5.87 -3.01
N LEU A 24 -11.43 6.34 -2.39
CA LEU A 24 -12.71 6.55 -3.09
C LEU A 24 -12.62 7.68 -4.13
N ASN A 25 -11.68 8.60 -3.96
CA ASN A 25 -11.40 9.67 -4.93
C ASN A 25 -10.34 9.27 -5.98
N ASP A 26 -9.62 8.16 -5.76
CA ASP A 26 -8.61 7.61 -6.67
C ASP A 26 -9.02 6.20 -7.12
N LEU A 27 -9.90 6.12 -8.12
CA LEU A 27 -10.41 4.84 -8.65
C LEU A 27 -9.33 3.92 -9.20
N PRO A 28 -8.27 4.39 -9.90
CA PRO A 28 -7.14 3.56 -10.27
C PRO A 28 -6.50 2.85 -9.07
N GLN A 29 -6.14 3.60 -8.02
CA GLN A 29 -5.51 3.04 -6.83
C GLN A 29 -6.44 2.07 -6.08
N LEU A 30 -7.72 2.40 -5.96
CA LEU A 30 -8.73 1.50 -5.39
C LEU A 30 -8.84 0.19 -6.20
N THR A 31 -8.81 0.27 -7.52
CA THR A 31 -8.85 -0.89 -8.41
C THR A 31 -7.65 -1.80 -8.20
N ASP A 32 -6.47 -1.22 -8.02
CA ASP A 32 -5.24 -1.98 -7.78
C ASP A 32 -5.29 -2.69 -6.41
N ILE A 33 -5.78 -2.03 -5.38
CA ILE A 33 -5.99 -2.65 -4.06
C ILE A 33 -6.99 -3.80 -4.16
N LEU A 34 -8.13 -3.62 -4.84
CA LEU A 34 -9.12 -4.69 -5.01
C LEU A 34 -8.56 -5.89 -5.77
N LYS A 35 -7.77 -5.67 -6.83
CA LYS A 35 -7.09 -6.74 -7.57
C LYS A 35 -6.04 -7.44 -6.73
N HIS A 36 -5.40 -6.73 -5.80
CA HIS A 36 -4.42 -7.30 -4.88
C HIS A 36 -5.05 -8.24 -3.85
N HIS A 37 -6.35 -8.09 -3.57
CA HIS A 37 -7.11 -9.00 -2.70
C HIS A 37 -7.67 -10.24 -3.43
N VAL A 38 -7.44 -10.39 -4.72
CA VAL A 38 -8.00 -11.49 -5.51
C VAL A 38 -6.90 -12.28 -6.21
N VAL A 39 -7.01 -13.61 -6.14
CA VAL A 39 -6.14 -14.55 -6.84
C VAL A 39 -6.95 -15.28 -7.91
N GLY A 40 -6.41 -15.41 -9.11
CA GLY A 40 -7.05 -16.08 -10.26
C GLY A 40 -7.00 -17.61 -10.22
N ALA A 41 -6.99 -18.19 -9.02
CA ALA A 41 -6.95 -19.64 -8.80
C ALA A 41 -7.81 -20.01 -7.58
N ASN A 42 -8.20 -21.27 -7.48
CA ASN A 42 -8.88 -21.80 -6.28
C ASN A 42 -7.82 -22.26 -5.28
N VAL A 43 -7.60 -21.49 -4.22
CA VAL A 43 -6.60 -21.76 -3.19
C VAL A 43 -7.30 -22.07 -1.87
N LEU A 44 -7.36 -23.33 -1.51
CA LEU A 44 -7.88 -23.78 -0.21
C LEU A 44 -6.78 -23.71 0.86
N SER A 45 -7.16 -23.49 2.11
CA SER A 45 -6.21 -23.42 3.23
C SER A 45 -5.35 -24.67 3.36
N GLY A 46 -5.92 -25.84 3.11
CA GLY A 46 -5.19 -27.12 3.13
C GLY A 46 -4.15 -27.31 2.02
N SER A 47 -4.17 -26.45 0.98
CA SER A 47 -3.17 -26.45 -0.11
C SER A 47 -2.07 -25.40 0.08
N LEU A 48 -2.18 -24.58 1.12
CA LEU A 48 -1.19 -23.56 1.43
C LEU A 48 0.03 -24.14 2.12
N SER A 49 1.19 -23.63 1.78
CA SER A 49 2.47 -24.00 2.41
C SER A 49 3.13 -22.76 2.99
N ASN A 50 3.88 -22.95 4.07
CA ASN A 50 4.64 -21.84 4.66
C ASN A 50 5.67 -21.29 3.68
N ASN A 51 5.77 -19.96 3.60
CA ASN A 51 6.57 -19.21 2.63
C ASN A 51 6.15 -19.41 1.16
N GLN A 52 4.94 -19.86 0.92
CA GLN A 52 4.39 -19.93 -0.43
C GLN A 52 4.12 -18.52 -0.96
N ILE A 53 4.53 -18.28 -2.19
CA ILE A 53 4.24 -17.04 -2.92
C ILE A 53 3.01 -17.28 -3.79
N VAL A 54 2.04 -16.37 -3.71
CA VAL A 54 0.80 -16.41 -4.48
C VAL A 54 0.65 -15.11 -5.25
N THR A 55 0.55 -15.20 -6.57
CA THR A 55 0.38 -14.03 -7.45
C THR A 55 -1.08 -13.61 -7.51
N THR A 56 -1.35 -12.36 -7.22
CA THR A 56 -2.68 -11.73 -7.25
C THR A 56 -3.11 -11.34 -8.67
N LEU A 57 -4.38 -10.95 -8.86
CA LEU A 57 -4.85 -10.40 -10.14
C LEU A 57 -4.22 -9.05 -10.51
N LEU A 58 -3.62 -8.36 -9.55
CA LEU A 58 -2.82 -7.17 -9.82
C LEU A 58 -1.49 -7.50 -10.51
N GLY A 59 -1.02 -8.75 -10.40
CA GLY A 59 0.30 -9.19 -10.86
C GLY A 59 1.40 -8.99 -9.81
N THR A 60 1.04 -8.59 -8.61
CA THR A 60 1.93 -8.53 -7.44
C THR A 60 1.78 -9.80 -6.61
N ASP A 61 2.84 -10.15 -5.89
CA ASP A 61 2.86 -11.34 -5.07
C ASP A 61 2.48 -11.04 -3.63
N VAL A 62 1.82 -11.99 -2.97
CA VAL A 62 1.60 -12.05 -1.53
C VAL A 62 2.26 -13.30 -0.97
N THR A 63 2.77 -13.23 0.24
CA THR A 63 3.47 -14.35 0.89
C THR A 63 2.56 -14.99 1.94
N VAL A 64 2.40 -16.29 1.84
CA VAL A 64 1.71 -17.10 2.85
C VAL A 64 2.68 -17.44 3.96
N THR A 65 2.37 -17.12 5.21
CA THR A 65 3.13 -17.53 6.38
C THR A 65 2.23 -18.35 7.29
N ILE A 66 2.70 -19.52 7.71
CA ILE A 66 2.00 -20.39 8.67
C ILE A 66 2.84 -20.42 9.94
N ASN A 67 2.28 -19.96 11.06
CA ASN A 67 2.99 -19.96 12.33
C ASN A 67 2.98 -21.35 13.00
N SER A 68 3.69 -21.49 14.12
CA SER A 68 3.78 -22.75 14.88
C SER A 68 2.43 -23.21 15.46
N ASN A 69 1.47 -22.33 15.59
CA ASN A 69 0.11 -22.63 16.08
C ASN A 69 -0.83 -23.11 14.96
N GLY A 70 -0.39 -23.00 13.69
CA GLY A 70 -1.19 -23.32 12.51
C GLY A 70 -2.02 -22.15 11.97
N ASP A 71 -1.83 -20.93 12.52
CA ASP A 71 -2.50 -19.74 11.99
C ASP A 71 -1.85 -19.35 10.66
N VAL A 72 -2.70 -19.01 9.69
CA VAL A 72 -2.29 -18.61 8.34
C VAL A 72 -2.30 -17.10 8.24
N PHE A 73 -1.24 -16.55 7.68
CA PHE A 73 -1.11 -15.13 7.36
C PHE A 73 -0.87 -14.96 5.87
N ILE A 74 -1.48 -13.93 5.31
CA ILE A 74 -1.21 -13.44 3.94
C ILE A 74 -0.52 -12.09 4.11
N ASP A 75 0.79 -12.04 3.85
CA ASP A 75 1.68 -10.94 4.23
C ASP A 75 1.55 -10.62 5.74
N ASN A 76 0.91 -9.49 6.08
CA ASN A 76 0.68 -9.05 7.45
C ASN A 76 -0.75 -9.33 7.98
N ALA A 77 -1.66 -9.85 7.13
CA ALA A 77 -3.05 -10.10 7.47
C ALA A 77 -3.27 -11.53 7.93
N GLN A 78 -3.84 -11.73 9.11
CA GLN A 78 -4.22 -13.05 9.60
C GLN A 78 -5.52 -13.51 8.95
N VAL A 79 -5.57 -14.77 8.50
CA VAL A 79 -6.79 -15.42 8.06
C VAL A 79 -7.62 -15.84 9.28
N ILE A 80 -8.76 -15.18 9.48
CA ILE A 80 -9.66 -15.42 10.62
C ILE A 80 -10.64 -16.54 10.32
N VAL A 81 -11.16 -16.55 9.09
CA VAL A 81 -12.06 -17.62 8.60
C VAL A 81 -11.54 -18.05 7.23
N ALA A 82 -11.26 -19.33 7.11
CA ALA A 82 -10.78 -19.93 5.86
C ALA A 82 -11.86 -20.74 5.16
N ASP A 83 -11.67 -20.96 3.87
CA ASP A 83 -12.41 -21.94 3.05
C ASP A 83 -13.94 -21.71 3.00
N ILE A 84 -14.38 -20.46 2.90
CA ILE A 84 -15.78 -20.17 2.57
C ILE A 84 -15.97 -20.45 1.07
N VAL A 85 -16.50 -21.65 0.78
CA VAL A 85 -16.66 -22.12 -0.60
C VAL A 85 -17.87 -21.47 -1.25
N ALA A 86 -17.69 -20.95 -2.46
CA ALA A 86 -18.74 -20.44 -3.34
C ALA A 86 -18.70 -21.17 -4.70
N ASP A 87 -19.74 -21.04 -5.51
CA ASP A 87 -19.86 -21.72 -6.81
C ASP A 87 -18.70 -21.36 -7.76
N ASN A 88 -18.15 -20.18 -7.65
CA ASN A 88 -17.09 -19.65 -8.52
C ASN A 88 -15.72 -19.50 -7.86
N GLY A 89 -15.56 -19.94 -6.60
CA GLY A 89 -14.29 -19.83 -5.90
C GLY A 89 -14.36 -19.98 -4.39
N VAL A 90 -13.37 -19.41 -3.69
CA VAL A 90 -13.22 -19.48 -2.24
C VAL A 90 -12.99 -18.07 -1.68
N VAL A 91 -13.52 -17.82 -0.50
CA VAL A 91 -13.28 -16.58 0.25
C VAL A 91 -12.56 -16.92 1.56
N HIS A 92 -11.51 -16.17 1.85
CA HIS A 92 -10.82 -16.16 3.14
C HIS A 92 -11.02 -14.79 3.80
N VAL A 93 -11.51 -14.79 5.02
CA VAL A 93 -11.69 -13.56 5.80
C VAL A 93 -10.39 -13.21 6.51
N ILE A 94 -9.93 -11.98 6.37
CA ILE A 94 -8.67 -11.48 6.92
C ILE A 94 -8.88 -10.28 7.86
N ASP A 95 -7.99 -10.10 8.82
CA ASP A 95 -8.05 -9.07 9.86
C ASP A 95 -7.36 -7.74 9.48
N ALA A 96 -6.70 -7.70 8.33
CA ALA A 96 -6.06 -6.50 7.80
C ALA A 96 -6.29 -6.34 6.30
N VAL A 97 -6.24 -5.11 5.80
CA VAL A 97 -6.32 -4.80 4.37
C VAL A 97 -4.95 -5.04 3.73
N LEU A 98 -4.90 -5.78 2.62
CA LEU A 98 -3.68 -5.99 1.85
C LEU A 98 -3.40 -4.75 0.99
N LEU A 99 -2.33 -4.05 1.29
CA LEU A 99 -1.90 -2.88 0.52
C LEU A 99 -0.70 -3.26 -0.35
N PRO A 100 -0.77 -3.13 -1.69
CA PRO A 100 0.37 -3.39 -2.55
C PRO A 100 1.51 -2.41 -2.23
N ALA A 101 2.75 -2.87 -2.32
CA ALA A 101 3.93 -2.08 -1.96
C ALA A 101 4.03 -0.72 -2.69
N SER A 102 3.48 -0.63 -3.91
CA SER A 102 3.40 0.62 -4.67
C SER A 102 2.50 1.67 -4.01
N THR A 103 1.43 1.25 -3.33
CA THR A 103 0.51 2.16 -2.61
C THR A 103 1.20 2.75 -1.39
N LEU A 104 1.93 1.94 -0.63
CA LEU A 104 2.68 2.40 0.54
C LEU A 104 3.81 3.38 0.17
N VAL A 105 4.48 3.16 -0.96
CA VAL A 105 5.55 4.05 -1.45
C VAL A 105 4.98 5.41 -1.88
N SER A 106 3.79 5.46 -2.47
CA SER A 106 3.15 6.74 -2.83
C SER A 106 2.77 7.56 -1.62
N GLU A 107 2.15 6.96 -0.60
CA GLU A 107 1.80 7.65 0.65
C GLU A 107 3.03 8.10 1.43
N ILE A 108 4.06 7.26 1.54
CA ILE A 108 5.32 7.62 2.19
C ILE A 108 6.05 8.73 1.43
N ASN A 109 6.01 8.72 0.10
CA ASN A 109 6.64 9.77 -0.70
C ASN A 109 5.91 11.11 -0.59
N GLU A 110 4.58 11.13 -0.52
CA GLU A 110 3.83 12.37 -0.30
C GLU A 110 4.04 12.94 1.12
N LEU A 111 4.01 12.09 2.14
CA LEU A 111 4.27 12.49 3.53
C LEU A 111 5.73 12.91 3.75
N ASN A 112 6.68 12.22 3.11
CA ASN A 112 8.11 12.48 3.27
C ASN A 112 8.68 13.52 2.30
N ASN A 113 7.93 13.90 1.25
CA ASN A 113 8.42 14.84 0.23
C ASN A 113 7.68 16.19 0.26
N LYS A 114 7.14 16.56 1.41
CA LYS A 114 6.49 17.86 1.57
C LYS A 114 7.54 18.98 1.48
N TYR A 115 7.34 19.89 0.51
CA TYR A 115 8.13 21.12 0.44
C TYR A 115 8.03 21.91 1.75
N LEU A 116 9.15 22.27 2.31
CA LEU A 116 9.23 23.04 3.56
C LEU A 116 9.50 24.53 3.27
N HIS A 117 10.61 24.82 2.63
CA HIS A 117 11.03 26.18 2.28
C HIS A 117 12.17 26.17 1.29
N SER A 118 12.47 27.33 0.72
CA SER A 118 13.64 27.54 -0.11
C SER A 118 14.71 28.36 0.62
N VAL A 119 15.96 28.08 0.33
CA VAL A 119 17.10 28.88 0.78
C VAL A 119 17.99 29.27 -0.40
N ASN A 120 18.72 30.35 -0.26
CA ASN A 120 19.79 30.70 -1.19
C ASN A 120 21.07 29.89 -0.90
N ILE A 121 22.13 30.12 -1.67
CA ILE A 121 23.43 29.44 -1.49
C ILE A 121 24.12 29.77 -0.16
N LEU A 122 23.67 30.83 0.54
CA LEU A 122 24.17 31.24 1.86
C LEU A 122 23.33 30.61 3.00
N GLY A 123 22.28 29.82 2.68
CA GLY A 123 21.42 29.20 3.67
C GLY A 123 20.29 30.09 4.20
N GLU A 124 20.10 31.28 3.65
CA GLU A 124 19.04 32.20 4.05
C GLU A 124 17.71 31.80 3.43
N LYS A 125 16.62 31.81 4.22
CA LYS A 125 15.27 31.54 3.72
C LYS A 125 14.83 32.62 2.75
N ILE A 126 14.35 32.17 1.58
CA ILE A 126 13.91 33.06 0.51
C ILE A 126 12.55 32.60 -0.04
N SER A 127 11.87 33.51 -0.74
CA SER A 127 10.64 33.15 -1.49
C SER A 127 11.00 32.16 -2.61
N ARG A 128 10.10 31.26 -2.91
CA ARG A 128 10.27 30.31 -4.02
C ARG A 128 10.32 30.99 -5.39
N ASP A 129 9.76 32.18 -5.51
CA ASP A 129 9.57 32.90 -6.76
C ASP A 129 10.63 33.98 -7.05
N VAL A 130 11.74 33.96 -6.30
CA VAL A 130 12.88 34.87 -6.59
C VAL A 130 13.48 34.55 -7.95
N LYS A 131 13.96 35.58 -8.65
CA LYS A 131 14.51 35.47 -10.00
C LYS A 131 16.03 35.62 -10.02
N ASN A 132 16.66 35.09 -11.06
CA ASN A 132 18.07 35.21 -11.39
C ASN A 132 19.06 34.72 -10.29
N GLN A 133 18.66 33.66 -9.57
CA GLN A 133 19.55 33.07 -8.57
C GLN A 133 19.39 31.56 -8.43
N ILE A 134 20.35 30.95 -7.77
CA ILE A 134 20.28 29.54 -7.38
C ILE A 134 19.45 29.43 -6.11
N VAL A 135 18.45 28.58 -6.15
CA VAL A 135 17.55 28.27 -5.04
C VAL A 135 17.70 26.80 -4.68
N LEU A 136 17.74 26.51 -3.40
CA LEU A 136 17.73 25.17 -2.84
C LEU A 136 16.37 24.94 -2.18
N ASP A 137 15.53 24.14 -2.79
CA ASP A 137 14.22 23.75 -2.24
C ASP A 137 14.41 22.58 -1.27
N ILE A 138 14.05 22.75 -0.02
CA ILE A 138 14.21 21.78 1.06
C ILE A 138 12.86 21.09 1.32
N TYR A 139 12.91 19.77 1.44
CA TYR A 139 11.74 18.92 1.66
C TYR A 139 11.82 18.21 3.02
N SER A 140 10.69 17.76 3.53
CA SER A 140 10.57 17.13 4.85
C SER A 140 11.37 15.83 5.01
N ASN A 141 11.67 15.16 3.91
CA ASN A 141 12.51 13.95 3.88
C ASN A 141 14.02 14.21 3.85
N GLY A 142 14.44 15.49 3.97
CA GLY A 142 15.84 15.89 3.87
C GLY A 142 16.36 16.07 2.44
N ASN A 143 15.54 15.79 1.42
CA ASN A 143 15.92 16.04 0.03
C ASN A 143 16.08 17.54 -0.22
N ILE A 144 17.12 17.86 -1.00
CA ILE A 144 17.42 19.24 -1.44
C ILE A 144 17.46 19.25 -2.96
N ILE A 145 16.57 20.01 -3.58
CA ILE A 145 16.53 20.17 -5.03
C ILE A 145 17.09 21.55 -5.38
N LYS A 146 18.18 21.55 -6.16
CA LYS A 146 18.78 22.77 -6.68
C LYS A 146 18.09 23.18 -7.97
N ARG A 147 17.60 24.40 -8.07
CA ARG A 147 17.06 24.99 -9.30
C ARG A 147 17.62 26.38 -9.54
N PHE A 148 17.70 26.76 -10.79
CA PHE A 148 18.02 28.12 -11.20
C PHE A 148 16.73 28.81 -11.62
N THR A 149 16.43 29.95 -11.02
CA THR A 149 15.26 30.75 -11.36
C THR A 149 15.66 31.80 -12.42
N ARG A 150 14.85 31.94 -13.43
CA ARG A 150 14.98 32.94 -14.51
C ARG A 150 13.96 34.06 -14.36
#